data_5749b93b12338d9af14cb380af997f85
#
_entry.id   5749b93b12338d9af14cb380af997f85
#
_cell.length_a   1.000
_cell.length_b   1.000
_cell.length_c   1.000
_cell.angle_alpha   90.00
_cell.angle_beta   90.00
_cell.angle_gamma   90.00
#
_symmetry.space_group_name_H-M   'P 1'
#
loop_
_entity.id
_entity.type
_entity.pdbx_description
1 polymer ?
#
loop_
_entity_poly.entity_id
_entity_poly.type
_entity_poly.pdbx_seq_one_letter_code
_entity_poly.pdbx_strand_id
1 'polypeptide(L)'
;MAGSKTVKKTAEYTKRFDERYDELKWLYCELYNNNMEAFDWLCDSLYGYYQERNADLKKLDRSRVKNPDWYKQNDLLGMMMYTNAFAGTLKGVKEKLPYVKSCGVNYLHFMPLLESPKGRDDGGYAVADFRKVKPELGTMEDLEDLTAECHRQGISCCLDFVMNHTSEDHEWARAARNGDPVARSRYFFYDDWFVPNIYEETVPEVFPTTAPGNFTWINDCNQVVMTTFYPYQWDLNYANPMVFNDMVGNMLYMANRGIDVIRLDAVPYIWKQIGTNCRNLPQVHTLVRMMRIISEIVCPGVLLLGEVVMEPSKVVPYFGTVDKPECHMLYNVTTMASTWNTIATKNVGLLKRQMDQVCALPKDYVFLNYLRCHDDIGWGLDYATLQQEGIEERSHKKYLNDYFQGFAGESNSRGVLYNEDPVTGDARFCGTTASMCGIEKAGFEKNKAAMEKAIQLDVMLHAYMFMQSGIPVIYSGDEIGQVNDYSYKNDPDKAPDSRYIHRGAMNWDRAAMSGNARTVEGKLNKRLLQLEKIRKTEKAFMTNADTWTVDTWDNSILCIGRYYEGEKIYGLFNFSEYDKTAWINERDGI
;
A
#
# COMPACT_ATOMS: atom_id res chain seq x y z
N MET A 1 -34.35 18.94 30.54
CA MET A 1 -34.86 18.88 29.17
C MET A 1 -34.38 20.11 28.42
N ALA A 2 -33.21 20.06 27.81
CA ALA A 2 -32.72 21.10 26.89
C ALA A 2 -33.16 20.68 25.50
N GLY A 3 -34.03 21.48 24.87
CA GLY A 3 -34.55 21.21 23.55
C GLY A 3 -33.40 21.12 22.53
N SER A 4 -33.20 19.94 21.96
CA SER A 4 -32.36 19.71 20.81
C SER A 4 -32.81 20.65 19.69
N LYS A 5 -32.06 21.71 19.43
CA LYS A 5 -32.19 22.48 18.19
C LYS A 5 -31.84 21.50 17.06
N THR A 6 -32.85 21.03 16.35
CA THR A 6 -32.66 20.25 15.12
C THR A 6 -31.84 21.11 14.15
N VAL A 7 -30.54 20.83 14.08
CA VAL A 7 -29.62 21.50 13.14
C VAL A 7 -30.06 21.10 11.74
N LYS A 8 -30.56 22.06 10.95
CA LYS A 8 -31.03 21.80 9.59
C LYS A 8 -29.82 21.34 8.75
N LYS A 9 -29.82 20.05 8.36
CA LYS A 9 -28.78 19.45 7.51
C LYS A 9 -28.76 20.18 6.15
N THR A 10 -27.56 20.30 5.54
CA THR A 10 -27.42 20.95 4.21
C THR A 10 -28.04 20.07 3.13
N ALA A 11 -28.65 20.67 2.10
CA ALA A 11 -29.26 19.93 1.01
C ALA A 11 -28.29 18.97 0.30
N GLU A 12 -27.01 19.38 0.16
CA GLU A 12 -25.96 18.56 -0.45
C GLU A 12 -25.67 17.28 0.35
N TYR A 13 -25.53 17.39 1.67
CA TYR A 13 -25.34 16.24 2.54
C TYR A 13 -26.57 15.34 2.57
N THR A 14 -27.76 15.96 2.75
CA THR A 14 -29.04 15.22 2.85
C THR A 14 -29.25 14.35 1.60
N LYS A 15 -29.02 14.91 0.41
CA LYS A 15 -29.15 14.16 -0.84
C LYS A 15 -28.28 12.91 -0.85
N ARG A 16 -26.96 13.04 -0.58
CA ARG A 16 -26.04 11.89 -0.57
C ARG A 16 -26.39 10.88 0.51
N PHE A 17 -26.81 11.36 1.68
CA PHE A 17 -27.20 10.50 2.79
C PHE A 17 -28.45 9.68 2.43
N ASP A 18 -29.50 10.33 1.91
CA ASP A 18 -30.76 9.67 1.53
C ASP A 18 -30.55 8.64 0.41
N GLU A 19 -29.69 8.93 -0.57
CA GLU A 19 -29.35 8.01 -1.66
C GLU A 19 -28.63 6.74 -1.17
N ARG A 20 -27.97 6.77 -0.02
CA ARG A 20 -27.16 5.67 0.51
C ARG A 20 -27.70 5.04 1.80
N TYR A 21 -28.70 5.66 2.39
CA TYR A 21 -29.21 5.28 3.73
C TYR A 21 -29.70 3.84 3.80
N ASP A 22 -30.50 3.41 2.85
CA ASP A 22 -31.13 2.08 2.89
C ASP A 22 -30.06 0.96 2.75
N GLU A 23 -29.09 1.14 1.86
CA GLU A 23 -27.98 0.18 1.72
C GLU A 23 -27.10 0.16 2.98
N LEU A 24 -26.71 1.32 3.49
CA LEU A 24 -25.90 1.41 4.70
C LEU A 24 -26.60 0.77 5.90
N LYS A 25 -27.88 1.06 6.08
CA LYS A 25 -28.70 0.49 7.14
C LYS A 25 -28.80 -1.02 7.02
N TRP A 26 -29.06 -1.52 5.81
CA TRP A 26 -29.17 -2.96 5.60
C TRP A 26 -27.85 -3.68 5.93
N LEU A 27 -26.72 -3.22 5.42
CA LEU A 27 -25.40 -3.79 5.70
C LEU A 27 -25.07 -3.78 7.19
N TYR A 28 -25.35 -2.66 7.85
CA TYR A 28 -25.07 -2.50 9.28
C TYR A 28 -25.96 -3.42 10.13
N CYS A 29 -27.24 -3.48 9.83
CA CYS A 29 -28.20 -4.32 10.55
C CYS A 29 -27.92 -5.80 10.38
N GLU A 30 -27.57 -6.25 9.17
CA GLU A 30 -27.15 -7.64 8.91
C GLU A 30 -25.89 -8.01 9.70
N LEU A 31 -24.90 -7.12 9.72
CA LEU A 31 -23.64 -7.39 10.41
C LEU A 31 -23.77 -7.35 11.93
N TYR A 32 -24.62 -6.48 12.48
CA TYR A 32 -24.72 -6.18 13.90
C TYR A 32 -26.10 -6.54 14.51
N ASN A 33 -26.78 -7.55 13.97
CA ASN A 33 -28.03 -8.11 14.52
C ASN A 33 -29.10 -7.02 14.81
N ASN A 34 -29.30 -6.09 13.87
CA ASN A 34 -30.25 -4.98 13.99
C ASN A 34 -30.00 -4.04 15.18
N ASN A 35 -28.74 -3.81 15.56
CA ASN A 35 -28.40 -2.84 16.61
C ASN A 35 -28.64 -1.40 16.12
N MET A 36 -29.91 -0.97 16.20
CA MET A 36 -30.33 0.35 15.75
C MET A 36 -29.77 1.50 16.57
N GLU A 37 -29.53 1.30 17.86
CA GLU A 37 -28.95 2.34 18.73
C GLU A 37 -27.53 2.72 18.24
N ALA A 38 -26.69 1.73 17.97
CA ALA A 38 -25.36 1.97 17.44
C ALA A 38 -25.39 2.54 16.00
N PHE A 39 -26.37 2.13 15.19
CA PHE A 39 -26.56 2.67 13.84
C PHE A 39 -27.00 4.16 13.85
N ASP A 40 -27.95 4.51 14.71
CA ASP A 40 -28.42 5.88 14.85
C ASP A 40 -27.28 6.80 15.35
N TRP A 41 -26.48 6.30 16.31
CA TRP A 41 -25.28 7.01 16.77
C TRP A 41 -24.27 7.25 15.62
N LEU A 42 -24.04 6.23 14.77
CA LEU A 42 -23.21 6.38 13.58
C LEU A 42 -23.76 7.49 12.67
N CYS A 43 -25.04 7.42 12.32
CA CYS A 43 -25.69 8.39 11.40
C CYS A 43 -25.63 9.83 11.92
N ASP A 44 -25.79 10.03 13.22
CA ASP A 44 -25.66 11.35 13.85
C ASP A 44 -24.21 11.87 13.80
N SER A 45 -23.25 10.98 14.00
CA SER A 45 -21.81 11.32 13.93
C SER A 45 -21.38 11.75 12.53
N LEU A 46 -21.91 11.12 11.46
CA LEU A 46 -21.53 11.42 10.07
C LEU A 46 -21.80 12.89 9.71
N TYR A 47 -22.93 13.46 10.17
CA TYR A 47 -23.20 14.88 9.89
C TYR A 47 -22.24 15.79 10.65
N GLY A 48 -21.81 15.44 11.85
CA GLY A 48 -20.78 16.16 12.61
C GLY A 48 -19.47 16.24 11.81
N TYR A 49 -18.96 15.12 11.30
CA TYR A 49 -17.74 15.11 10.47
C TYR A 49 -17.91 15.88 9.16
N TYR A 50 -19.07 15.84 8.52
CA TYR A 50 -19.36 16.69 7.37
C TYR A 50 -19.31 18.18 7.74
N GLN A 51 -19.85 18.59 8.89
CA GLN A 51 -19.80 19.99 9.32
C GLN A 51 -18.34 20.46 9.58
N GLU A 52 -17.52 19.62 10.22
CA GLU A 52 -16.11 19.89 10.50
C GLU A 52 -15.26 20.03 9.22
N ARG A 53 -15.66 19.38 8.13
CA ARG A 53 -14.93 19.45 6.87
C ARG A 53 -14.91 20.89 6.36
N ASN A 54 -13.72 21.48 6.17
CA ASN A 54 -13.56 22.88 5.82
C ASN A 54 -14.09 23.22 4.39
N ALA A 55 -14.18 24.51 4.09
CA ALA A 55 -14.78 25.00 2.84
C ALA A 55 -13.97 24.61 1.59
N ASP A 56 -12.64 24.61 1.69
CA ASP A 56 -11.74 24.27 0.57
C ASP A 56 -11.82 22.79 0.25
N LEU A 57 -11.85 21.90 1.26
CA LEU A 57 -12.04 20.48 1.07
C LEU A 57 -13.42 20.16 0.49
N LYS A 58 -14.49 20.83 0.96
CA LYS A 58 -15.84 20.71 0.36
C LYS A 58 -15.86 21.18 -1.10
N LYS A 59 -15.09 22.22 -1.45
CA LYS A 59 -14.93 22.67 -2.83
C LYS A 59 -14.20 21.63 -3.68
N LEU A 60 -13.14 21.01 -3.13
CA LEU A 60 -12.39 19.94 -3.77
C LEU A 60 -13.29 18.72 -4.00
N ASP A 61 -14.09 18.31 -3.01
CA ASP A 61 -15.09 17.25 -3.15
C ASP A 61 -16.04 17.49 -4.32
N ARG A 62 -16.62 18.70 -4.40
CA ARG A 62 -17.52 19.05 -5.51
C ARG A 62 -16.83 19.02 -6.87
N SER A 63 -15.56 19.38 -6.94
CA SER A 63 -14.77 19.30 -8.18
C SER A 63 -14.57 17.84 -8.59
N ARG A 64 -14.22 16.96 -7.64
CA ARG A 64 -13.98 15.54 -7.88
C ARG A 64 -15.24 14.76 -8.18
N VAL A 65 -16.36 15.09 -7.55
CA VAL A 65 -17.67 14.51 -7.91
C VAL A 65 -18.08 14.85 -9.35
N LYS A 66 -17.70 16.04 -9.85
CA LYS A 66 -17.94 16.42 -11.25
C LYS A 66 -16.97 15.73 -12.22
N ASN A 67 -15.80 15.38 -11.75
CA ASN A 67 -14.78 14.64 -12.50
C ASN A 67 -14.37 13.39 -11.69
N PRO A 68 -15.20 12.32 -11.67
CA PRO A 68 -14.97 11.16 -10.83
C PRO A 68 -13.69 10.39 -11.21
N ASP A 69 -13.22 10.55 -12.45
CA ASP A 69 -12.00 9.94 -12.97
C ASP A 69 -10.73 10.79 -12.74
N TRP A 70 -10.77 11.75 -11.80
CA TRP A 70 -9.62 12.61 -11.48
C TRP A 70 -8.36 11.83 -11.13
N TYR A 71 -8.49 10.63 -10.56
CA TYR A 71 -7.39 9.75 -10.18
C TYR A 71 -7.02 8.70 -11.24
N LYS A 72 -7.69 8.74 -12.42
CA LYS A 72 -7.42 7.83 -13.55
C LYS A 72 -6.62 8.50 -14.66
N GLN A 73 -6.07 9.68 -14.43
CA GLN A 73 -5.37 10.47 -15.44
C GLN A 73 -3.97 9.93 -15.70
N ASN A 74 -3.48 10.10 -16.94
CA ASN A 74 -2.15 9.65 -17.36
C ASN A 74 -0.99 10.48 -16.79
N ASP A 75 -1.25 11.62 -16.16
CA ASP A 75 -0.24 12.46 -15.53
C ASP A 75 0.02 12.14 -14.05
N LEU A 76 -0.70 11.16 -13.48
CA LEU A 76 -0.49 10.75 -12.10
C LEU A 76 0.79 9.92 -11.95
N LEU A 77 1.69 10.39 -11.10
CA LEU A 77 2.87 9.68 -10.63
C LEU A 77 2.95 9.82 -9.11
N GLY A 78 2.99 8.69 -8.43
CA GLY A 78 3.08 8.63 -6.97
C GLY A 78 4.51 8.50 -6.46
N MET A 79 4.72 8.96 -5.22
CA MET A 79 5.92 8.71 -4.43
C MET A 79 5.54 8.31 -3.01
N MET A 80 6.01 7.16 -2.55
CA MET A 80 5.90 6.71 -1.17
C MET A 80 7.09 7.19 -0.36
N MET A 81 6.86 7.61 0.89
CA MET A 81 7.94 8.05 1.77
C MET A 81 7.62 7.91 3.25
N TYR A 82 8.63 7.62 4.06
CA TYR A 82 8.61 7.95 5.49
C TYR A 82 8.98 9.42 5.67
N THR A 83 8.17 10.18 6.39
CA THR A 83 8.40 11.62 6.65
C THR A 83 9.77 11.88 7.26
N ASN A 84 10.15 11.12 8.29
CA ASN A 84 11.44 11.24 8.97
C ASN A 84 12.62 10.89 8.06
N ALA A 85 12.50 9.84 7.25
CA ALA A 85 13.56 9.42 6.33
C ALA A 85 13.71 10.39 5.16
N PHE A 86 12.62 10.95 4.64
CA PHE A 86 12.66 11.87 3.52
C PHE A 86 13.16 13.26 3.91
N ALA A 87 12.57 13.89 4.93
CA ALA A 87 12.88 15.30 5.25
C ALA A 87 12.86 15.61 6.77
N GLY A 88 12.91 14.62 7.62
CA GLY A 88 12.93 14.76 9.08
C GLY A 88 11.58 15.06 9.70
N THR A 89 10.85 16.05 9.19
CA THR A 89 9.57 16.53 9.74
C THR A 89 8.56 16.84 8.63
N LEU A 90 7.28 17.04 9.00
CA LEU A 90 6.23 17.52 8.07
C LEU A 90 6.58 18.87 7.45
N LYS A 91 7.15 19.78 8.24
CA LYS A 91 7.68 21.08 7.72
C LYS A 91 8.80 20.85 6.72
N GLY A 92 9.72 19.93 7.01
CA GLY A 92 10.78 19.56 6.09
C GLY A 92 10.24 19.01 4.77
N VAL A 93 9.20 18.16 4.80
CA VAL A 93 8.55 17.69 3.56
C VAL A 93 7.96 18.86 2.78
N LYS A 94 7.29 19.80 3.45
CA LYS A 94 6.73 21.01 2.80
C LYS A 94 7.82 21.80 2.08
N GLU A 95 9.00 21.98 2.69
CA GLU A 95 10.14 22.66 2.07
C GLU A 95 10.69 21.88 0.85
N LYS A 96 10.50 20.56 0.80
CA LYS A 96 10.95 19.69 -0.30
C LYS A 96 9.92 19.47 -1.41
N LEU A 97 8.73 20.05 -1.33
CA LEU A 97 7.73 19.95 -2.40
C LEU A 97 8.23 20.42 -3.77
N PRO A 98 9.09 21.45 -3.91
CA PRO A 98 9.70 21.79 -5.20
C PRO A 98 10.52 20.64 -5.80
N TYR A 99 11.25 19.88 -4.97
CA TYR A 99 11.97 18.68 -5.41
C TYR A 99 10.99 17.60 -5.88
N VAL A 100 9.97 17.29 -5.08
CA VAL A 100 8.91 16.32 -5.42
C VAL A 100 8.31 16.63 -6.80
N LYS A 101 7.95 17.88 -7.03
CA LYS A 101 7.44 18.35 -8.32
C LYS A 101 8.45 18.22 -9.46
N SER A 102 9.73 18.50 -9.18
CA SER A 102 10.78 18.35 -10.19
C SER A 102 10.99 16.89 -10.64
N CYS A 103 10.54 15.92 -9.84
CA CYS A 103 10.49 14.50 -10.18
C CYS A 103 9.20 14.10 -10.94
N GLY A 104 8.32 15.06 -11.28
CA GLY A 104 7.04 14.78 -11.96
C GLY A 104 5.93 14.28 -11.03
N VAL A 105 6.18 14.17 -9.73
CA VAL A 105 5.27 13.56 -8.74
C VAL A 105 4.13 14.53 -8.40
N ASN A 106 2.90 14.00 -8.39
CA ASN A 106 1.69 14.71 -8.00
C ASN A 106 0.75 13.89 -7.09
N TYR A 107 1.25 12.76 -6.56
CA TYR A 107 0.60 11.94 -5.55
C TYR A 107 1.63 11.53 -4.49
N LEU A 108 1.47 11.98 -3.24
CA LEU A 108 2.35 11.62 -2.13
C LEU A 108 1.69 10.63 -1.21
N HIS A 109 2.36 9.51 -0.96
CA HIS A 109 1.93 8.53 0.01
C HIS A 109 2.84 8.57 1.22
N PHE A 110 2.33 9.11 2.31
CA PHE A 110 3.01 9.14 3.59
C PHE A 110 2.84 7.81 4.32
N MET A 111 3.96 7.17 4.66
CA MET A 111 3.96 6.04 5.59
C MET A 111 3.49 6.51 6.97
N PRO A 112 3.10 5.61 7.89
CA PRO A 112 2.45 5.98 9.14
C PRO A 112 3.20 7.09 9.88
N LEU A 113 2.46 8.15 10.21
CA LEU A 113 2.99 9.33 10.89
C LEU A 113 2.24 9.67 12.20
N LEU A 114 1.24 8.84 12.56
CA LEU A 114 0.46 9.03 13.77
C LEU A 114 1.23 8.55 15.00
N GLU A 115 0.82 9.02 16.18
CA GLU A 115 1.50 8.72 17.44
C GLU A 115 1.62 7.20 17.67
N SER A 116 2.83 6.73 17.91
CA SER A 116 3.18 5.35 18.20
C SER A 116 4.38 5.29 19.13
N PRO A 117 4.50 4.25 20.01
CA PRO A 117 5.56 4.17 21.00
C PRO A 117 6.90 3.88 20.36
N LYS A 118 7.96 4.55 20.83
CA LYS A 118 9.32 4.32 20.35
C LYS A 118 9.79 2.87 20.60
N GLY A 119 10.39 2.26 19.60
CA GLY A 119 10.99 0.91 19.68
C GLY A 119 9.98 -0.25 19.66
N ARG A 120 8.67 0.05 19.74
CA ARG A 120 7.56 -0.93 19.65
C ARG A 120 6.48 -0.37 18.74
N ASP A 121 6.86 0.10 17.57
CA ASP A 121 5.97 0.82 16.69
C ASP A 121 5.77 0.16 15.31
N ASP A 122 6.56 -0.88 14.98
CA ASP A 122 6.51 -1.55 13.68
C ASP A 122 6.54 -0.55 12.51
N GLY A 123 7.46 0.41 12.54
CA GLY A 123 7.52 1.45 11.51
C GLY A 123 6.33 2.43 11.53
N GLY A 124 5.64 2.56 12.66
CA GLY A 124 4.50 3.44 12.86
C GLY A 124 3.14 2.74 12.82
N TYR A 125 3.10 1.43 12.54
CA TYR A 125 1.85 0.68 12.45
C TYR A 125 1.24 0.30 13.82
N ALA A 126 1.96 0.48 14.94
CA ALA A 126 1.39 0.35 16.27
C ALA A 126 0.83 1.70 16.76
N VAL A 127 -0.33 2.11 16.24
CA VAL A 127 -0.91 3.44 16.50
C VAL A 127 -1.44 3.54 17.93
N ALA A 128 -0.93 4.51 18.71
CA ALA A 128 -1.36 4.81 20.06
C ALA A 128 -2.42 5.93 20.13
N ASP A 129 -2.44 6.82 19.15
CA ASP A 129 -3.47 7.87 19.02
C ASP A 129 -3.69 8.22 17.53
N PHE A 130 -4.90 7.94 17.03
CA PHE A 130 -5.27 8.22 15.63
C PHE A 130 -5.45 9.71 15.32
N ARG A 131 -5.44 10.56 16.32
CA ARG A 131 -5.70 12.01 16.18
C ARG A 131 -4.51 12.87 16.52
N LYS A 132 -3.33 12.25 16.69
CA LYS A 132 -2.07 12.94 16.92
C LYS A 132 -0.99 12.45 15.95
N VAL A 133 -0.19 13.39 15.51
CA VAL A 133 1.07 13.11 14.79
C VAL A 133 2.15 12.76 15.82
N LYS A 134 3.08 11.87 15.47
CA LYS A 134 4.30 11.63 16.26
C LYS A 134 4.99 12.95 16.55
N PRO A 135 5.32 13.26 17.82
CA PRO A 135 5.89 14.56 18.21
C PRO A 135 7.17 14.93 17.45
N GLU A 136 8.01 13.94 17.13
CA GLU A 136 9.23 14.13 16.35
C GLU A 136 9.00 14.51 14.88
N LEU A 137 7.81 14.25 14.33
CA LEU A 137 7.45 14.60 12.95
C LEU A 137 6.77 15.95 12.86
N GLY A 138 6.13 16.43 13.94
CA GLY A 138 5.39 17.67 13.98
C GLY A 138 4.07 17.57 14.71
N THR A 139 3.12 18.40 14.32
CA THR A 139 1.77 18.45 14.92
C THR A 139 0.71 18.13 13.87
N MET A 140 -0.55 18.01 14.30
CA MET A 140 -1.69 17.85 13.39
C MET A 140 -1.88 19.10 12.52
N GLU A 141 -1.62 20.28 13.06
CA GLU A 141 -1.64 21.56 12.32
C GLU A 141 -0.56 21.60 11.24
N ASP A 142 0.62 21.02 11.50
CA ASP A 142 1.69 20.90 10.49
C ASP A 142 1.26 19.97 9.35
N LEU A 143 0.51 18.92 9.65
CA LEU A 143 -0.08 18.04 8.63
C LEU A 143 -1.12 18.77 7.78
N GLU A 144 -2.03 19.51 8.41
CA GLU A 144 -3.03 20.33 7.71
C GLU A 144 -2.38 21.39 6.80
N ASP A 145 -1.33 22.03 7.29
CA ASP A 145 -0.58 23.03 6.53
C ASP A 145 0.16 22.39 5.33
N LEU A 146 0.72 21.20 5.52
CA LEU A 146 1.36 20.44 4.43
C LEU A 146 0.33 20.00 3.38
N THR A 147 -0.79 19.41 3.78
CA THR A 147 -1.83 18.94 2.83
C THR A 147 -2.46 20.11 2.07
N ALA A 148 -2.70 21.25 2.74
CA ALA A 148 -3.18 22.45 2.08
C ALA A 148 -2.17 22.99 1.05
N GLU A 149 -0.86 22.94 1.34
CA GLU A 149 0.17 23.31 0.38
C GLU A 149 0.23 22.33 -0.80
N CYS A 150 0.14 21.02 -0.54
CA CYS A 150 0.07 19.99 -1.56
C CYS A 150 -1.10 20.26 -2.53
N HIS A 151 -2.30 20.53 -2.00
CA HIS A 151 -3.48 20.85 -2.82
C HIS A 151 -3.28 22.11 -3.68
N ARG A 152 -2.66 23.16 -3.12
CA ARG A 152 -2.33 24.37 -3.90
C ARG A 152 -1.38 24.07 -5.07
N GLN A 153 -0.52 23.07 -4.91
CA GLN A 153 0.44 22.66 -5.94
C GLN A 153 -0.07 21.52 -6.85
N GLY A 154 -1.33 21.07 -6.67
CA GLY A 154 -1.92 19.98 -7.45
C GLY A 154 -1.38 18.60 -7.07
N ILE A 155 -0.96 18.42 -5.81
CA ILE A 155 -0.47 17.16 -5.26
C ILE A 155 -1.56 16.57 -4.35
N SER A 156 -1.94 15.32 -4.58
CA SER A 156 -2.84 14.57 -3.70
C SER A 156 -2.06 13.85 -2.61
N CYS A 157 -2.64 13.73 -1.41
CA CYS A 157 -2.02 13.14 -0.24
C CYS A 157 -2.69 11.81 0.14
N CYS A 158 -1.90 10.76 0.32
CA CYS A 158 -2.32 9.48 0.84
C CYS A 158 -1.72 9.25 2.23
N LEU A 159 -2.50 8.67 3.14
CA LEU A 159 -2.05 8.30 4.47
C LEU A 159 -2.57 6.91 4.85
N ASP A 160 -1.71 6.16 5.55
CA ASP A 160 -2.06 4.86 6.12
C ASP A 160 -3.10 4.98 7.24
N PHE A 161 -4.10 4.12 7.18
CA PHE A 161 -5.09 3.93 8.21
C PHE A 161 -5.01 2.50 8.75
N VAL A 162 -4.35 2.34 9.88
CA VAL A 162 -4.22 1.05 10.56
C VAL A 162 -5.54 0.70 11.21
N MET A 163 -6.27 -0.25 10.66
CA MET A 163 -7.61 -0.58 11.11
C MET A 163 -7.74 -1.94 11.79
N ASN A 164 -6.78 -2.85 11.61
CA ASN A 164 -6.86 -4.18 12.22
C ASN A 164 -6.58 -4.16 13.74
N HIS A 165 -5.72 -3.27 14.21
CA HIS A 165 -5.23 -3.27 15.59
C HIS A 165 -4.88 -1.85 16.06
N THR A 166 -4.63 -1.72 17.36
CA THR A 166 -4.00 -0.55 17.98
C THR A 166 -2.73 -0.96 18.70
N SER A 167 -1.89 0.03 19.04
CA SER A 167 -0.83 -0.17 20.02
C SER A 167 -1.41 -0.60 21.38
N GLU A 168 -0.67 -1.39 22.14
CA GLU A 168 -0.96 -1.65 23.56
C GLU A 168 -0.94 -0.38 24.43
N ASP A 169 -0.38 0.71 23.91
CA ASP A 169 -0.34 2.04 24.53
C ASP A 169 -1.52 2.94 24.12
N HIS A 170 -2.43 2.47 23.24
CA HIS A 170 -3.67 3.19 22.93
C HIS A 170 -4.55 3.36 24.18
N GLU A 171 -5.31 4.46 24.28
CA GLU A 171 -6.16 4.73 25.45
C GLU A 171 -7.13 3.58 25.75
N TRP A 172 -7.71 2.95 24.71
CA TRP A 172 -8.59 1.79 24.89
C TRP A 172 -7.84 0.58 25.43
N ALA A 173 -6.62 0.33 24.94
CA ALA A 173 -5.82 -0.79 25.41
C ALA A 173 -5.39 -0.62 26.87
N ARG A 174 -5.00 0.60 27.26
CA ARG A 174 -4.68 0.93 28.66
C ARG A 174 -5.90 0.78 29.58
N ALA A 175 -7.07 1.26 29.17
CA ALA A 175 -8.31 1.10 29.94
C ALA A 175 -8.72 -0.38 30.05
N ALA A 176 -8.61 -1.14 28.96
CA ALA A 176 -8.89 -2.58 28.93
C ALA A 176 -7.96 -3.35 29.89
N ARG A 177 -6.66 -3.05 29.88
CA ARG A 177 -5.66 -3.61 30.81
C ARG A 177 -6.01 -3.33 32.27
N ASN A 178 -6.54 -2.12 32.55
CA ASN A 178 -6.98 -1.73 33.89
C ASN A 178 -8.37 -2.27 34.28
N GLY A 179 -8.97 -3.12 33.44
CA GLY A 179 -10.21 -3.83 33.78
C GLY A 179 -11.51 -3.14 33.36
N ASP A 180 -11.45 -2.06 32.58
CA ASP A 180 -12.65 -1.43 32.01
C ASP A 180 -13.38 -2.40 31.06
N PRO A 181 -14.63 -2.81 31.33
CA PRO A 181 -15.32 -3.80 30.52
C PRO A 181 -15.70 -3.30 29.13
N VAL A 182 -15.94 -2.00 28.96
CA VAL A 182 -16.26 -1.40 27.66
C VAL A 182 -15.01 -1.39 26.80
N ALA A 183 -13.88 -0.98 27.34
CA ALA A 183 -12.61 -1.01 26.63
C ALA A 183 -12.17 -2.44 26.27
N ARG A 184 -12.37 -3.42 27.19
CA ARG A 184 -12.09 -4.84 26.91
C ARG A 184 -12.93 -5.40 25.77
N SER A 185 -14.19 -5.01 25.64
CA SER A 185 -15.06 -5.46 24.54
C SER A 185 -14.59 -5.02 23.16
N ARG A 186 -13.66 -4.07 23.08
CA ARG A 186 -13.04 -3.57 21.82
C ARG A 186 -11.95 -4.48 21.28
N TYR A 187 -11.47 -5.43 22.10
CA TYR A 187 -10.39 -6.37 21.79
C TYR A 187 -10.85 -7.80 22.07
N PHE A 188 -9.98 -8.77 21.77
CA PHE A 188 -10.21 -10.18 22.07
C PHE A 188 -9.40 -10.56 23.31
N PHE A 189 -10.03 -10.51 24.50
CA PHE A 189 -9.46 -10.92 25.78
C PHE A 189 -9.98 -12.29 26.20
N TYR A 190 -9.07 -13.13 26.74
CA TYR A 190 -9.37 -14.45 27.25
C TYR A 190 -8.67 -14.67 28.59
N ASP A 191 -9.33 -15.37 29.52
CA ASP A 191 -8.78 -15.61 30.85
C ASP A 191 -7.67 -16.68 30.85
N ASP A 192 -7.67 -17.54 29.82
CA ASP A 192 -6.70 -18.60 29.64
C ASP A 192 -6.44 -18.90 28.16
N TRP A 193 -5.64 -19.94 27.89
CA TRP A 193 -5.26 -20.36 26.55
C TRP A 193 -6.27 -21.30 25.86
N PHE A 194 -7.41 -21.63 26.48
CA PHE A 194 -8.34 -22.59 25.90
C PHE A 194 -8.92 -22.13 24.56
N VAL A 195 -9.51 -20.95 24.51
CA VAL A 195 -10.05 -20.38 23.26
C VAL A 195 -8.94 -19.94 22.30
N PRO A 196 -7.86 -19.26 22.74
CA PRO A 196 -6.71 -18.98 21.90
C PRO A 196 -6.17 -20.21 21.15
N ASN A 197 -5.98 -21.34 21.81
CA ASN A 197 -5.49 -22.57 21.17
C ASN A 197 -6.42 -23.07 20.06
N ILE A 198 -7.74 -22.87 20.18
CA ILE A 198 -8.67 -23.26 19.10
C ILE A 198 -8.49 -22.35 17.87
N TYR A 199 -8.20 -21.06 18.06
CA TYR A 199 -7.83 -20.17 16.95
C TYR A 199 -6.53 -20.60 16.29
N GLU A 200 -5.50 -20.93 17.09
CA GLU A 200 -4.17 -21.34 16.57
C GLU A 200 -4.24 -22.61 15.68
N GLU A 201 -5.27 -23.45 15.82
CA GLU A 201 -5.47 -24.60 14.93
C GLU A 201 -5.76 -24.20 13.48
N THR A 202 -6.31 -22.99 13.23
CA THR A 202 -6.82 -22.60 11.91
C THR A 202 -6.27 -21.27 11.41
N VAL A 203 -5.75 -20.40 12.29
CA VAL A 203 -5.24 -19.07 11.94
C VAL A 203 -3.74 -19.15 11.65
N PRO A 204 -3.30 -18.93 10.39
CA PRO A 204 -1.89 -18.94 10.06
C PRO A 204 -1.16 -17.73 10.66
N GLU A 205 0.03 -17.93 11.17
CA GLU A 205 0.91 -16.85 11.64
C GLU A 205 1.32 -15.92 10.49
N VAL A 206 1.45 -14.63 10.77
CA VAL A 206 1.93 -13.64 9.80
C VAL A 206 3.45 -13.55 9.83
N PHE A 207 4.03 -13.57 11.03
CA PHE A 207 5.48 -13.47 11.27
C PHE A 207 5.98 -14.64 12.12
N PRO A 208 6.04 -15.87 11.58
CA PRO A 208 6.31 -17.08 12.38
C PRO A 208 7.66 -17.07 13.08
N THR A 209 8.61 -16.23 12.66
CA THR A 209 9.95 -16.15 13.25
C THR A 209 10.14 -14.91 14.12
N THR A 210 9.65 -13.74 13.66
CA THR A 210 9.86 -12.46 14.38
C THR A 210 8.80 -12.18 15.44
N ALA A 211 7.58 -12.70 15.26
CA ALA A 211 6.46 -12.57 16.19
C ALA A 211 5.58 -13.83 16.13
N PRO A 212 6.05 -14.98 16.65
CA PRO A 212 5.32 -16.24 16.57
C PRO A 212 4.04 -16.23 17.41
N GLY A 213 3.03 -16.94 16.91
CA GLY A 213 1.69 -17.02 17.50
C GLY A 213 0.79 -15.85 17.11
N ASN A 214 -0.51 -16.04 17.40
CA ASN A 214 -1.51 -14.99 17.17
C ASN A 214 -2.06 -14.43 18.48
N PHE A 215 -1.46 -14.78 19.62
CA PHE A 215 -1.92 -14.37 20.96
C PHE A 215 -0.75 -14.08 21.89
N THR A 216 -0.96 -13.12 22.78
CA THR A 216 0.04 -12.68 23.76
C THR A 216 -0.53 -12.70 25.17
N TRP A 217 0.21 -13.27 26.12
CA TRP A 217 -0.12 -13.20 27.55
C TRP A 217 0.26 -11.83 28.12
N ILE A 218 -0.68 -11.16 28.74
CA ILE A 218 -0.49 -9.85 29.36
C ILE A 218 -0.38 -10.02 30.87
N ASN A 219 0.82 -9.87 31.40
CA ASN A 219 1.12 -10.10 32.82
C ASN A 219 0.35 -9.18 33.75
N ASP A 220 0.12 -7.92 33.36
CA ASP A 220 -0.50 -6.91 34.21
C ASP A 220 -1.96 -7.26 34.59
N CYS A 221 -2.68 -7.91 33.70
CA CYS A 221 -4.06 -8.30 33.92
C CYS A 221 -4.29 -9.82 33.98
N ASN A 222 -3.24 -10.62 33.83
CA ASN A 222 -3.29 -12.10 33.81
C ASN A 222 -4.31 -12.62 32.79
N GLN A 223 -4.27 -12.12 31.56
CA GLN A 223 -5.14 -12.51 30.46
C GLN A 223 -4.37 -12.64 29.16
N VAL A 224 -4.95 -13.34 28.20
CA VAL A 224 -4.43 -13.49 26.83
C VAL A 224 -5.18 -12.52 25.92
N VAL A 225 -4.45 -11.86 25.04
CA VAL A 225 -5.00 -10.94 24.02
C VAL A 225 -4.61 -11.41 22.62
N MET A 226 -5.51 -11.26 21.65
CA MET A 226 -5.20 -11.55 20.25
C MET A 226 -4.27 -10.49 19.66
N THR A 227 -3.19 -10.96 19.00
CA THR A 227 -2.11 -10.14 18.45
C THR A 227 -1.64 -10.75 17.14
N THR A 228 -2.41 -10.58 16.06
CA THR A 228 -2.13 -11.20 14.75
C THR A 228 -0.76 -10.82 14.17
N PHE A 229 -0.23 -9.63 14.51
CA PHE A 229 1.05 -9.14 14.01
C PHE A 229 2.12 -9.18 15.11
N TYR A 230 2.34 -8.08 15.82
CA TYR A 230 3.31 -8.04 16.92
C TYR A 230 2.63 -8.11 18.28
N PRO A 231 3.31 -8.60 19.33
CA PRO A 231 2.75 -8.70 20.69
C PRO A 231 2.18 -7.40 21.28
N TYR A 232 2.67 -6.26 20.80
CA TYR A 232 2.25 -4.93 21.21
C TYR A 232 1.18 -4.30 20.29
N GLN A 233 0.66 -5.07 19.31
CA GLN A 233 -0.42 -4.69 18.38
C GLN A 233 -1.66 -5.53 18.69
N TRP A 234 -2.62 -4.96 19.43
CA TRP A 234 -3.80 -5.67 19.89
C TRP A 234 -4.94 -5.58 18.89
N ASP A 235 -5.44 -6.73 18.48
CA ASP A 235 -6.46 -6.84 17.44
C ASP A 235 -7.80 -6.30 17.88
N LEU A 236 -8.39 -5.43 17.05
CA LEU A 236 -9.69 -4.81 17.28
C LEU A 236 -10.83 -5.79 16.97
N ASN A 237 -11.83 -5.82 17.86
CA ASN A 237 -13.02 -6.65 17.74
C ASN A 237 -14.12 -5.93 16.94
N TYR A 238 -14.12 -6.08 15.64
CA TYR A 238 -15.16 -5.49 14.78
C TYR A 238 -16.54 -6.16 14.88
N ALA A 239 -16.71 -7.23 15.65
CA ALA A 239 -18.04 -7.70 16.03
C ALA A 239 -18.73 -6.76 17.03
N ASN A 240 -17.97 -5.87 17.68
CA ASN A 240 -18.49 -4.76 18.45
C ASN A 240 -18.75 -3.55 17.52
N PRO A 241 -20.03 -3.14 17.31
CA PRO A 241 -20.37 -2.04 16.40
C PRO A 241 -19.71 -0.70 16.78
N MET A 242 -19.42 -0.49 18.08
CA MET A 242 -18.75 0.74 18.51
C MET A 242 -17.30 0.82 18.06
N VAL A 243 -16.62 -0.32 17.85
CA VAL A 243 -15.28 -0.34 17.24
C VAL A 243 -15.36 0.18 15.80
N PHE A 244 -16.29 -0.32 15.00
CA PHE A 244 -16.50 0.17 13.64
C PHE A 244 -16.82 1.67 13.61
N ASN A 245 -17.77 2.10 14.45
CA ASN A 245 -18.20 3.49 14.50
C ASN A 245 -17.05 4.45 14.85
N ASP A 246 -16.26 4.12 15.86
CA ASP A 246 -15.14 4.96 16.31
C ASP A 246 -13.99 4.94 15.28
N MET A 247 -13.69 3.79 14.67
CA MET A 247 -12.65 3.70 13.65
C MET A 247 -13.05 4.47 12.37
N VAL A 248 -14.32 4.41 11.95
CA VAL A 248 -14.84 5.26 10.88
C VAL A 248 -14.71 6.75 11.25
N GLY A 249 -14.99 7.11 12.50
CA GLY A 249 -14.75 8.47 12.99
C GLY A 249 -13.29 8.90 12.84
N ASN A 250 -12.33 8.04 13.15
CA ASN A 250 -10.91 8.32 12.96
C ASN A 250 -10.53 8.44 11.48
N MET A 251 -11.09 7.59 10.61
CA MET A 251 -10.92 7.69 9.15
C MET A 251 -11.42 9.05 8.62
N LEU A 252 -12.61 9.47 9.02
CA LEU A 252 -13.20 10.76 8.61
C LEU A 252 -12.43 11.96 9.19
N TYR A 253 -11.90 11.81 10.40
CA TYR A 253 -11.02 12.82 11.00
C TYR A 253 -9.80 13.07 10.12
N MET A 254 -9.10 12.02 9.66
CA MET A 254 -7.95 12.14 8.74
C MET A 254 -8.35 12.75 7.39
N ALA A 255 -9.48 12.32 6.82
CA ALA A 255 -10.03 12.92 5.59
C ALA A 255 -10.24 14.43 5.75
N ASN A 256 -10.69 14.89 6.94
CA ASN A 256 -10.89 16.29 7.26
C ASN A 256 -9.58 17.09 7.47
N ARG A 257 -8.44 16.40 7.61
CA ARG A 257 -7.09 16.98 7.66
C ARG A 257 -6.44 17.11 6.27
N GLY A 258 -7.23 16.89 5.20
CA GLY A 258 -6.78 17.07 3.83
C GLY A 258 -6.17 15.82 3.18
N ILE A 259 -6.38 14.65 3.79
CA ILE A 259 -6.00 13.38 3.17
C ILE A 259 -6.99 13.04 2.06
N ASP A 260 -6.48 12.79 0.86
CA ASP A 260 -7.24 12.51 -0.37
C ASP A 260 -7.46 11.02 -0.59
N VAL A 261 -6.53 10.21 -0.11
CA VAL A 261 -6.56 8.75 -0.23
C VAL A 261 -6.26 8.13 1.12
N ILE A 262 -7.20 7.32 1.62
CA ILE A 262 -7.03 6.54 2.84
C ILE A 262 -6.56 5.15 2.45
N ARG A 263 -5.32 4.79 2.81
CA ARG A 263 -4.83 3.42 2.64
C ARG A 263 -5.30 2.57 3.81
N LEU A 264 -6.17 1.62 3.54
CA LEU A 264 -6.67 0.66 4.51
C LEU A 264 -5.62 -0.44 4.72
N ASP A 265 -4.93 -0.37 5.86
CA ASP A 265 -3.89 -1.30 6.24
C ASP A 265 -4.45 -2.65 6.67
N ALA A 266 -3.79 -3.75 6.27
CA ALA A 266 -4.10 -5.11 6.69
C ALA A 266 -5.59 -5.47 6.58
N VAL A 267 -6.29 -4.95 5.58
CA VAL A 267 -7.74 -5.09 5.39
C VAL A 267 -8.24 -6.54 5.48
N PRO A 268 -7.56 -7.56 4.92
CA PRO A 268 -8.06 -8.93 4.98
C PRO A 268 -8.24 -9.51 6.38
N TYR A 269 -7.62 -8.91 7.38
CA TYR A 269 -7.51 -9.46 8.74
C TYR A 269 -8.53 -8.90 9.74
N ILE A 270 -9.31 -7.87 9.38
CA ILE A 270 -10.09 -7.08 10.34
C ILE A 270 -11.26 -7.81 10.99
N TRP A 271 -11.70 -8.97 10.47
CA TRP A 271 -12.75 -9.78 11.08
C TRP A 271 -12.19 -11.10 11.60
N LYS A 272 -12.51 -11.42 12.86
CA LYS A 272 -12.07 -12.65 13.52
C LYS A 272 -13.25 -13.58 13.77
N GLN A 273 -13.09 -14.84 13.40
CA GLN A 273 -14.10 -15.85 13.63
C GLN A 273 -13.44 -17.20 13.91
N ILE A 274 -13.77 -17.79 15.06
CA ILE A 274 -13.25 -19.09 15.48
C ILE A 274 -13.57 -20.18 14.44
N GLY A 275 -12.64 -21.10 14.22
CA GLY A 275 -12.77 -22.18 13.21
C GLY A 275 -12.57 -21.72 11.77
N THR A 276 -12.10 -20.49 11.56
CA THR A 276 -11.69 -19.97 10.26
C THR A 276 -10.22 -19.54 10.29
N ASN A 277 -9.67 -19.20 9.12
CA ASN A 277 -8.32 -18.63 9.05
C ASN A 277 -8.26 -17.12 9.40
N CYS A 278 -9.37 -16.50 9.78
CA CYS A 278 -9.51 -15.07 10.08
C CYS A 278 -9.00 -14.14 8.96
N ARG A 279 -9.08 -14.57 7.70
CA ARG A 279 -8.64 -13.80 6.52
C ARG A 279 -9.70 -13.82 5.43
N ASN A 280 -9.94 -12.70 4.77
CA ASN A 280 -10.88 -12.55 3.64
C ASN A 280 -12.31 -13.04 3.93
N LEU A 281 -12.77 -12.89 5.16
CA LEU A 281 -14.12 -13.30 5.53
C LEU A 281 -15.17 -12.35 4.92
N PRO A 282 -16.41 -12.84 4.64
CA PRO A 282 -17.45 -11.99 4.03
C PRO A 282 -17.73 -10.70 4.78
N GLN A 283 -17.59 -10.71 6.10
CA GLN A 283 -17.79 -9.54 6.96
C GLN A 283 -16.76 -8.44 6.68
N VAL A 284 -15.54 -8.79 6.24
CA VAL A 284 -14.51 -7.82 5.83
C VAL A 284 -15.04 -6.98 4.66
N HIS A 285 -15.60 -7.63 3.64
CA HIS A 285 -16.18 -6.97 2.48
C HIS A 285 -17.37 -6.07 2.87
N THR A 286 -18.22 -6.52 3.81
CA THR A 286 -19.32 -5.69 4.35
C THR A 286 -18.77 -4.43 5.02
N LEU A 287 -17.73 -4.53 5.84
CA LEU A 287 -17.10 -3.39 6.53
C LEU A 287 -16.50 -2.40 5.51
N VAL A 288 -15.76 -2.90 4.53
CA VAL A 288 -15.14 -2.04 3.49
C VAL A 288 -16.21 -1.34 2.64
N ARG A 289 -17.29 -2.07 2.28
CA ARG A 289 -18.43 -1.48 1.55
C ARG A 289 -19.09 -0.37 2.36
N MET A 290 -19.32 -0.56 3.65
CA MET A 290 -19.86 0.50 4.52
C MET A 290 -18.92 1.70 4.61
N MET A 291 -17.60 1.49 4.74
CA MET A 291 -16.61 2.57 4.72
C MET A 291 -16.67 3.36 3.41
N ARG A 292 -16.83 2.67 2.28
CA ARG A 292 -16.98 3.30 0.97
C ARG A 292 -18.22 4.18 0.93
N ILE A 293 -19.38 3.67 1.33
CA ILE A 293 -20.65 4.40 1.38
C ILE A 293 -20.51 5.64 2.29
N ILE A 294 -19.92 5.47 3.46
CA ILE A 294 -19.72 6.57 4.42
C ILE A 294 -18.82 7.66 3.83
N SER A 295 -17.75 7.28 3.14
CA SER A 295 -16.89 8.26 2.45
C SER A 295 -17.67 9.02 1.37
N GLU A 296 -18.51 8.34 0.58
CA GLU A 296 -19.35 8.96 -0.46
C GLU A 296 -20.37 9.95 0.15
N ILE A 297 -20.84 9.71 1.37
CA ILE A 297 -21.76 10.61 2.08
C ILE A 297 -21.02 11.86 2.59
N VAL A 298 -19.90 11.68 3.30
CA VAL A 298 -19.25 12.73 4.09
C VAL A 298 -18.19 13.50 3.29
N CYS A 299 -17.32 12.77 2.58
CA CYS A 299 -16.16 13.30 1.87
C CYS A 299 -16.00 12.65 0.49
N PRO A 300 -16.93 12.88 -0.45
CA PRO A 300 -17.06 12.11 -1.70
C PRO A 300 -15.88 12.27 -2.66
N GLY A 301 -14.95 13.16 -2.38
CA GLY A 301 -13.70 13.31 -3.14
C GLY A 301 -12.56 12.46 -2.59
N VAL A 302 -12.75 11.74 -1.48
CA VAL A 302 -11.73 10.90 -0.83
C VAL A 302 -11.83 9.46 -1.35
N LEU A 303 -10.68 8.85 -1.62
CA LEU A 303 -10.58 7.50 -2.14
C LEU A 303 -10.14 6.51 -1.06
N LEU A 304 -10.53 5.25 -1.22
CA LEU A 304 -10.04 4.13 -0.41
C LEU A 304 -9.06 3.30 -1.25
N LEU A 305 -7.87 3.07 -0.71
CA LEU A 305 -6.84 2.20 -1.25
C LEU A 305 -6.68 1.00 -0.31
N GLY A 306 -7.03 -0.20 -0.77
CA GLY A 306 -6.90 -1.42 0.04
C GLY A 306 -5.52 -2.04 -0.06
N GLU A 307 -4.95 -2.42 1.07
CA GLU A 307 -3.78 -3.28 1.11
C GLU A 307 -4.21 -4.74 1.25
N VAL A 308 -3.97 -5.51 0.20
CA VAL A 308 -4.29 -6.94 0.12
C VAL A 308 -3.09 -7.68 -0.47
N VAL A 309 -2.15 -8.10 0.40
CA VAL A 309 -0.95 -8.82 0.00
C VAL A 309 -1.24 -10.33 0.02
N MET A 310 -1.83 -10.81 -1.06
CA MET A 310 -2.28 -12.19 -1.21
C MET A 310 -2.16 -12.64 -2.67
N GLU A 311 -2.49 -13.90 -2.93
CA GLU A 311 -2.62 -14.43 -4.28
C GLU A 311 -3.67 -13.64 -5.11
N PRO A 312 -3.52 -13.56 -6.43
CA PRO A 312 -4.35 -12.72 -7.30
C PRO A 312 -5.85 -12.92 -7.13
N SER A 313 -6.28 -14.14 -6.95
CA SER A 313 -7.70 -14.52 -6.78
C SER A 313 -8.34 -13.92 -5.52
N LYS A 314 -7.53 -13.57 -4.52
CA LYS A 314 -7.97 -12.97 -3.26
C LYS A 314 -7.91 -11.44 -3.26
N VAL A 315 -7.15 -10.84 -4.17
CA VAL A 315 -6.99 -9.38 -4.28
C VAL A 315 -8.20 -8.74 -4.96
N VAL A 316 -8.58 -9.25 -6.13
CA VAL A 316 -9.64 -8.65 -6.97
C VAL A 316 -10.98 -8.44 -6.26
N PRO A 317 -11.47 -9.34 -5.39
CA PRO A 317 -12.74 -9.14 -4.68
C PRO A 317 -12.84 -7.85 -3.87
N TYR A 318 -11.71 -7.23 -3.46
CA TYR A 318 -11.69 -5.99 -2.69
C TYR A 318 -12.00 -4.73 -3.52
N PHE A 319 -12.10 -4.84 -4.85
CA PHE A 319 -12.76 -3.81 -5.66
C PHE A 319 -14.29 -3.83 -5.49
N GLY A 320 -14.85 -4.93 -4.99
CA GLY A 320 -16.28 -5.21 -5.00
C GLY A 320 -16.77 -5.52 -6.41
N THR A 321 -17.99 -5.14 -6.69
CA THR A 321 -18.57 -5.18 -8.03
C THR A 321 -18.78 -3.77 -8.57
N VAL A 322 -19.02 -3.61 -9.87
CA VAL A 322 -19.32 -2.30 -10.47
C VAL A 322 -20.52 -1.64 -9.79
N ASP A 323 -21.54 -2.43 -9.43
CA ASP A 323 -22.76 -1.92 -8.77
C ASP A 323 -22.57 -1.69 -7.27
N LYS A 324 -21.69 -2.43 -6.64
CA LYS A 324 -21.37 -2.35 -5.19
C LYS A 324 -19.86 -2.27 -4.99
N PRO A 325 -19.24 -1.14 -5.35
CA PRO A 325 -17.80 -0.99 -5.23
C PRO A 325 -17.37 -0.90 -3.76
N GLU A 326 -16.21 -1.49 -3.49
CA GLU A 326 -15.50 -1.44 -2.21
C GLU A 326 -14.33 -0.45 -2.29
N CYS A 327 -13.08 -0.93 -2.42
CA CYS A 327 -11.94 -0.03 -2.61
C CYS A 327 -11.98 0.63 -3.99
N HIS A 328 -11.49 1.86 -4.08
CA HIS A 328 -11.28 2.55 -5.36
C HIS A 328 -10.03 2.03 -6.06
N MET A 329 -9.02 1.67 -5.26
CA MET A 329 -7.70 1.27 -5.72
C MET A 329 -7.18 0.11 -4.86
N LEU A 330 -6.33 -0.73 -5.46
CA LEU A 330 -5.59 -1.80 -4.79
C LEU A 330 -4.13 -1.79 -5.25
N TYR A 331 -3.23 -2.33 -4.44
CA TYR A 331 -1.85 -2.56 -4.85
C TYR A 331 -1.75 -3.72 -5.83
N ASN A 332 -0.95 -3.57 -6.87
CA ASN A 332 -0.64 -4.63 -7.83
C ASN A 332 0.51 -5.52 -7.32
N VAL A 333 0.27 -6.22 -6.23
CA VAL A 333 1.26 -7.12 -5.60
C VAL A 333 1.63 -8.29 -6.51
N THR A 334 0.67 -8.76 -7.30
CA THR A 334 0.81 -9.88 -8.21
C THR A 334 1.89 -9.65 -9.25
N THR A 335 1.79 -8.56 -10.00
CA THR A 335 2.79 -8.24 -11.03
C THR A 335 4.10 -7.76 -10.41
N MET A 336 4.08 -7.14 -9.23
CA MET A 336 5.29 -6.72 -8.53
C MET A 336 6.20 -7.93 -8.22
N ALA A 337 5.69 -8.94 -7.50
CA ALA A 337 6.46 -10.14 -7.17
C ALA A 337 6.93 -10.90 -8.42
N SER A 338 6.04 -11.03 -9.43
CA SER A 338 6.37 -11.70 -10.70
C SER A 338 7.40 -10.98 -11.52
N THR A 339 7.50 -9.65 -11.40
CA THR A 339 8.57 -8.85 -12.04
C THR A 339 9.93 -9.27 -11.49
N TRP A 340 10.07 -9.34 -10.17
CA TRP A 340 11.34 -9.78 -9.57
C TRP A 340 11.65 -11.26 -9.87
N ASN A 341 10.64 -12.13 -9.89
CA ASN A 341 10.81 -13.49 -10.40
C ASN A 341 11.36 -13.50 -11.83
N THR A 342 10.81 -12.67 -12.72
CA THR A 342 11.26 -12.56 -14.11
C THR A 342 12.71 -12.07 -14.22
N ILE A 343 13.14 -11.14 -13.36
CA ILE A 343 14.53 -10.70 -13.28
C ILE A 343 15.45 -11.87 -12.93
N ALA A 344 15.09 -12.71 -11.97
CA ALA A 344 15.93 -13.84 -11.54
C ALA A 344 15.93 -14.98 -12.56
N THR A 345 14.78 -15.30 -13.14
CA THR A 345 14.62 -16.47 -14.04
C THR A 345 14.83 -16.16 -15.51
N LYS A 346 14.84 -14.86 -15.90
CA LYS A 346 14.85 -14.40 -17.29
C LYS A 346 13.67 -14.93 -18.14
N ASN A 347 12.57 -15.32 -17.47
CA ASN A 347 11.39 -15.90 -18.09
C ASN A 347 10.15 -15.06 -17.77
N VAL A 348 9.55 -14.46 -18.81
CA VAL A 348 8.36 -13.60 -18.70
C VAL A 348 7.04 -14.38 -18.63
N GLY A 349 7.05 -15.70 -18.75
CA GLY A 349 5.84 -16.51 -18.90
C GLY A 349 4.82 -16.30 -17.80
N LEU A 350 5.26 -16.38 -16.52
CA LEU A 350 4.39 -16.10 -15.35
C LEU A 350 3.89 -14.66 -15.36
N LEU A 351 4.79 -13.70 -15.53
CA LEU A 351 4.45 -12.27 -15.54
C LEU A 351 3.42 -11.95 -16.64
N LYS A 352 3.63 -12.47 -17.85
CA LYS A 352 2.70 -12.29 -18.98
C LYS A 352 1.30 -12.82 -18.64
N ARG A 353 1.19 -14.04 -18.11
CA ARG A 353 -0.12 -14.63 -17.71
C ARG A 353 -0.83 -13.79 -16.66
N GLN A 354 -0.11 -13.32 -15.66
CA GLN A 354 -0.70 -12.47 -14.62
C GLN A 354 -1.11 -11.10 -15.16
N MET A 355 -0.34 -10.52 -16.06
CA MET A 355 -0.76 -9.30 -16.74
C MET A 355 -2.00 -9.51 -17.61
N ASP A 356 -2.12 -10.63 -18.32
CA ASP A 356 -3.32 -10.96 -19.10
C ASP A 356 -4.57 -11.03 -18.19
N GLN A 357 -4.44 -11.60 -16.98
CA GLN A 357 -5.51 -11.62 -15.98
C GLN A 357 -5.89 -10.19 -15.52
N VAL A 358 -4.91 -9.35 -15.21
CA VAL A 358 -5.15 -7.96 -14.80
C VAL A 358 -5.77 -7.15 -15.95
N CYS A 359 -5.30 -7.31 -17.17
CA CYS A 359 -5.81 -6.61 -18.35
C CYS A 359 -7.26 -7.00 -18.70
N ALA A 360 -7.70 -8.18 -18.29
CA ALA A 360 -9.08 -8.66 -18.50
C ALA A 360 -10.09 -8.10 -17.49
N LEU A 361 -9.64 -7.41 -16.44
CA LEU A 361 -10.50 -6.84 -15.41
C LEU A 361 -11.25 -5.58 -15.91
N PRO A 362 -12.37 -5.22 -15.26
CA PRO A 362 -13.09 -3.98 -15.55
C PRO A 362 -12.17 -2.75 -15.49
N LYS A 363 -12.36 -1.81 -16.40
CA LYS A 363 -11.57 -0.57 -16.50
C LYS A 363 -11.69 0.35 -15.27
N ASP A 364 -12.73 0.14 -14.46
CA ASP A 364 -12.92 0.87 -13.20
C ASP A 364 -12.03 0.38 -12.08
N TYR A 365 -11.39 -0.80 -12.22
CA TYR A 365 -10.48 -1.35 -11.24
C TYR A 365 -9.08 -0.77 -11.45
N VAL A 366 -8.69 0.12 -10.55
CA VAL A 366 -7.42 0.86 -10.64
C VAL A 366 -6.39 0.27 -9.70
N PHE A 367 -5.26 -0.16 -10.26
CA PHE A 367 -4.13 -0.64 -9.47
C PHE A 367 -3.07 0.46 -9.25
N LEU A 368 -2.45 0.44 -8.06
CA LEU A 368 -1.16 1.08 -7.85
C LEU A 368 -0.07 0.10 -8.28
N ASN A 369 0.73 0.50 -9.27
CA ASN A 369 1.85 -0.28 -9.78
C ASN A 369 3.14 0.21 -9.14
N TYR A 370 3.93 -0.70 -8.59
CA TYR A 370 5.16 -0.37 -7.89
C TYR A 370 6.19 -1.50 -8.05
N LEU A 371 7.47 -1.18 -7.90
CA LEU A 371 8.56 -2.16 -7.91
C LEU A 371 8.90 -2.62 -6.50
N ARG A 372 8.81 -1.73 -5.54
CA ARG A 372 8.96 -1.95 -4.10
C ARG A 372 8.18 -0.91 -3.31
N CYS A 373 7.96 -1.17 -2.04
CA CYS A 373 7.45 -0.19 -1.08
C CYS A 373 8.34 -0.16 0.19
N HIS A 374 7.78 0.21 1.31
CA HIS A 374 8.43 0.18 2.62
C HIS A 374 8.50 -1.23 3.23
N ASP A 375 7.68 -2.15 2.72
CA ASP A 375 7.63 -3.54 3.19
C ASP A 375 8.57 -4.44 2.40
N ASP A 376 8.73 -5.64 2.92
CA ASP A 376 9.43 -6.73 2.28
C ASP A 376 8.71 -7.23 1.02
N ILE A 377 9.45 -7.86 0.14
CA ILE A 377 8.94 -8.55 -1.04
C ILE A 377 8.71 -10.01 -0.69
N GLY A 378 7.43 -10.39 -0.60
CA GLY A 378 7.02 -11.77 -0.42
C GLY A 378 6.89 -12.50 -1.76
N TRP A 379 7.26 -13.79 -1.80
CA TRP A 379 7.15 -14.63 -3.00
C TRP A 379 5.76 -15.27 -3.12
N GLY A 380 4.69 -14.44 -3.01
CA GLY A 380 3.30 -14.83 -3.24
C GLY A 380 3.00 -15.04 -4.74
N LEU A 381 3.76 -15.92 -5.39
CA LEU A 381 3.60 -16.24 -6.80
C LEU A 381 2.49 -17.28 -7.00
N ASP A 382 1.98 -17.39 -8.22
CA ASP A 382 1.03 -18.43 -8.60
C ASP A 382 1.74 -19.79 -8.73
N TYR A 383 2.00 -20.43 -7.58
CA TYR A 383 2.65 -21.73 -7.54
C TYR A 383 1.79 -22.84 -8.09
N ALA A 384 0.46 -22.70 -8.11
CA ALA A 384 -0.41 -23.68 -8.78
C ALA A 384 -0.09 -23.77 -10.29
N THR A 385 0.16 -22.63 -10.92
CA THR A 385 0.60 -22.58 -12.32
C THR A 385 2.06 -23.02 -12.48
N LEU A 386 2.97 -22.58 -11.63
CA LEU A 386 4.40 -22.93 -11.70
C LEU A 386 4.65 -24.44 -11.51
N GLN A 387 3.89 -25.10 -10.65
CA GLN A 387 3.96 -26.54 -10.44
C GLN A 387 3.55 -27.34 -11.69
N GLN A 388 2.60 -26.84 -12.49
CA GLN A 388 2.26 -27.44 -13.79
C GLN A 388 3.40 -27.36 -14.80
N GLU A 389 4.32 -26.41 -14.63
CA GLU A 389 5.55 -26.26 -15.40
C GLU A 389 6.74 -27.02 -14.79
N GLY A 390 6.51 -27.79 -13.73
CA GLY A 390 7.54 -28.59 -13.04
C GLY A 390 8.40 -27.79 -12.06
N ILE A 391 7.97 -26.59 -11.69
CA ILE A 391 8.69 -25.73 -10.73
C ILE A 391 8.17 -26.00 -9.32
N GLU A 392 9.03 -26.53 -8.46
CA GLU A 392 8.71 -26.82 -7.07
C GLU A 392 8.90 -25.56 -6.21
N GLU A 393 7.91 -25.24 -5.36
CA GLU A 393 7.80 -24.00 -4.62
C GLU A 393 9.01 -23.70 -3.71
N ARG A 394 9.42 -24.66 -2.88
CA ARG A 394 10.47 -24.46 -1.90
C ARG A 394 11.84 -24.17 -2.54
N SER A 395 12.21 -24.99 -3.51
CA SER A 395 13.48 -24.82 -4.23
C SER A 395 13.49 -23.54 -5.05
N HIS A 396 12.36 -23.15 -5.61
CA HIS A 396 12.22 -21.91 -6.37
C HIS A 396 12.34 -20.68 -5.46
N LYS A 397 11.63 -20.64 -4.33
CA LYS A 397 11.76 -19.56 -3.34
C LYS A 397 13.20 -19.44 -2.84
N LYS A 398 13.85 -20.57 -2.54
CA LYS A 398 15.26 -20.57 -2.16
C LYS A 398 16.14 -19.97 -3.27
N TYR A 399 15.94 -20.35 -4.53
CA TYR A 399 16.68 -19.77 -5.65
C TYR A 399 16.49 -18.25 -5.73
N LEU A 400 15.25 -17.74 -5.60
CA LEU A 400 14.97 -16.31 -5.60
C LEU A 400 15.68 -15.60 -4.45
N ASN A 401 15.64 -16.16 -3.25
CA ASN A 401 16.32 -15.62 -2.07
C ASN A 401 17.84 -15.57 -2.29
N ASP A 402 18.44 -16.66 -2.79
CA ASP A 402 19.88 -16.71 -3.10
C ASP A 402 20.26 -15.71 -4.21
N TYR A 403 19.41 -15.58 -5.24
CA TYR A 403 19.64 -14.63 -6.34
C TYR A 403 19.67 -13.19 -5.84
N PHE A 404 18.67 -12.77 -5.07
CA PHE A 404 18.57 -11.38 -4.64
C PHE A 404 19.54 -11.01 -3.52
N GLN A 405 20.04 -11.98 -2.76
CA GLN A 405 21.19 -11.78 -1.85
C GLN A 405 22.53 -11.71 -2.59
N GLY A 406 22.57 -12.08 -3.86
CA GLY A 406 23.81 -12.12 -4.66
C GLY A 406 24.61 -13.40 -4.51
N PHE A 407 24.00 -14.49 -4.02
CA PHE A 407 24.66 -15.80 -3.85
C PHE A 407 24.44 -16.72 -5.06
N ALA A 408 23.45 -16.52 -5.89
CA ALA A 408 23.31 -17.24 -7.14
C ALA A 408 24.29 -16.70 -8.20
N GLY A 409 24.98 -17.58 -8.92
CA GLY A 409 26.20 -17.32 -9.68
C GLY A 409 26.31 -16.04 -10.51
N GLU A 410 25.28 -15.64 -11.26
CA GLU A 410 25.32 -14.46 -12.14
C GLU A 410 24.62 -13.23 -11.54
N SER A 411 24.15 -13.30 -10.30
CA SER A 411 23.42 -12.20 -9.68
C SER A 411 24.32 -11.00 -9.37
N ASN A 412 23.85 -9.82 -9.76
CA ASN A 412 24.44 -8.54 -9.35
C ASN A 412 23.63 -7.87 -8.22
N SER A 413 22.55 -8.50 -7.77
CA SER A 413 21.70 -7.99 -6.72
C SER A 413 22.35 -7.98 -5.35
N ARG A 414 21.92 -7.07 -4.49
CA ARG A 414 22.27 -7.01 -3.06
C ARG A 414 21.02 -6.74 -2.26
N GLY A 415 20.82 -7.52 -1.22
CA GLY A 415 19.76 -7.35 -0.25
C GLY A 415 19.86 -8.37 0.87
N VAL A 416 18.84 -8.42 1.72
CA VAL A 416 18.81 -9.29 2.90
C VAL A 416 17.45 -9.97 3.02
N LEU A 417 17.43 -11.11 3.72
CA LEU A 417 16.17 -11.80 4.04
C LEU A 417 15.51 -11.17 5.27
N TYR A 418 14.21 -11.31 5.33
CA TYR A 418 13.38 -10.94 6.45
C TYR A 418 12.44 -12.11 6.81
N ASN A 419 12.25 -12.35 8.10
CA ASN A 419 11.37 -13.37 8.65
C ASN A 419 11.63 -14.77 8.02
N GLU A 420 12.91 -15.16 7.94
CA GLU A 420 13.31 -16.47 7.43
C GLU A 420 12.89 -17.58 8.40
N ASP A 421 12.13 -18.55 7.92
CA ASP A 421 11.81 -19.76 8.65
C ASP A 421 12.99 -20.75 8.54
N PRO A 422 13.67 -21.07 9.64
CA PRO A 422 14.85 -21.93 9.61
C PRO A 422 14.52 -23.38 9.23
N VAL A 423 13.26 -23.80 9.32
CA VAL A 423 12.82 -25.17 9.02
C VAL A 423 12.48 -25.32 7.54
N THR A 424 11.69 -24.40 7.00
CA THR A 424 11.23 -24.45 5.60
C THR A 424 12.17 -23.71 4.65
N GLY A 425 12.93 -22.72 5.15
CA GLY A 425 13.72 -21.79 4.35
C GLY A 425 12.86 -20.77 3.60
N ASP A 426 11.57 -20.68 3.93
CA ASP A 426 10.72 -19.62 3.41
C ASP A 426 11.15 -18.29 4.02
N ALA A 427 11.25 -17.27 3.19
CA ALA A 427 11.68 -15.95 3.62
C ALA A 427 11.15 -14.89 2.66
N ARG A 428 11.11 -13.66 3.15
CA ARG A 428 10.82 -12.46 2.37
C ARG A 428 12.10 -11.69 2.11
N PHE A 429 12.11 -10.85 1.12
CA PHE A 429 13.31 -10.15 0.69
C PHE A 429 13.22 -8.63 0.88
N CYS A 430 14.32 -8.00 1.29
CA CYS A 430 14.45 -6.57 1.48
C CYS A 430 15.63 -6.00 0.71
N GLY A 431 15.40 -4.93 -0.05
CA GLY A 431 16.41 -4.21 -0.81
C GLY A 431 15.84 -3.01 -1.56
N THR A 432 16.68 -2.04 -1.91
CA THR A 432 16.29 -0.94 -2.79
C THR A 432 16.30 -1.40 -4.25
N THR A 433 15.49 -0.77 -5.12
CA THR A 433 15.47 -1.06 -6.57
C THR A 433 16.87 -0.99 -7.16
N ALA A 434 17.63 0.04 -6.83
CA ALA A 434 19.00 0.23 -7.30
C ALA A 434 19.96 -0.91 -6.89
N SER A 435 19.86 -1.38 -5.64
CA SER A 435 20.69 -2.48 -5.14
C SER A 435 20.30 -3.81 -5.78
N MET A 436 19.00 -4.05 -5.95
CA MET A 436 18.48 -5.23 -6.63
C MET A 436 18.85 -5.26 -8.12
N CYS A 437 18.93 -4.11 -8.78
CA CYS A 437 19.39 -3.98 -10.18
C CYS A 437 20.91 -4.07 -10.34
N GLY A 438 21.69 -4.06 -9.27
CA GLY A 438 23.15 -4.20 -9.30
C GLY A 438 23.94 -2.89 -9.26
N ILE A 439 23.30 -1.73 -9.10
CA ILE A 439 23.98 -0.42 -9.00
C ILE A 439 24.95 -0.41 -7.81
N GLU A 440 24.53 -0.98 -6.67
CA GLU A 440 25.37 -1.08 -5.47
C GLU A 440 26.65 -1.88 -5.72
N LYS A 441 26.52 -3.11 -6.27
CA LYS A 441 27.66 -3.96 -6.58
C LYS A 441 28.61 -3.31 -7.57
N ALA A 442 28.06 -2.77 -8.68
CA ALA A 442 28.86 -2.11 -9.71
C ALA A 442 29.61 -0.89 -9.15
N GLY A 443 29.00 -0.15 -8.22
CA GLY A 443 29.63 0.97 -7.52
C GLY A 443 30.78 0.52 -6.62
N PHE A 444 30.56 -0.53 -5.82
CA PHE A 444 31.58 -1.12 -4.96
C PHE A 444 32.78 -1.64 -5.76
N GLU A 445 32.54 -2.36 -6.84
CA GLU A 445 33.57 -2.91 -7.73
C GLU A 445 34.19 -1.86 -8.66
N LYS A 446 33.68 -0.63 -8.68
CA LYS A 446 34.06 0.45 -9.59
C LYS A 446 34.00 0.03 -11.07
N ASN A 447 33.07 -0.85 -11.41
CA ASN A 447 32.88 -1.42 -12.74
C ASN A 447 31.92 -0.55 -13.55
N LYS A 448 32.46 0.29 -14.45
CA LYS A 448 31.68 1.22 -15.26
C LYS A 448 30.72 0.52 -16.24
N ALA A 449 31.13 -0.62 -16.81
CA ALA A 449 30.28 -1.35 -17.76
C ALA A 449 29.10 -2.01 -17.03
N ALA A 450 29.34 -2.63 -15.87
CA ALA A 450 28.28 -3.18 -15.03
C ALA A 450 27.34 -2.07 -14.51
N MET A 451 27.87 -0.91 -14.15
CA MET A 451 27.08 0.24 -13.73
C MET A 451 26.08 0.69 -14.82
N GLU A 452 26.54 0.81 -16.07
CA GLU A 452 25.64 1.23 -17.15
C GLU A 452 24.53 0.19 -17.41
N LYS A 453 24.84 -1.11 -17.36
CA LYS A 453 23.85 -2.18 -17.45
C LYS A 453 22.85 -2.15 -16.30
N ALA A 454 23.32 -1.91 -15.07
CA ALA A 454 22.46 -1.81 -13.89
C ALA A 454 21.50 -0.61 -13.98
N ILE A 455 21.98 0.55 -14.45
CA ILE A 455 21.14 1.73 -14.71
C ILE A 455 20.11 1.43 -15.80
N GLN A 456 20.49 0.73 -16.87
CA GLN A 456 19.57 0.36 -17.95
C GLN A 456 18.47 -0.57 -17.45
N LEU A 457 18.81 -1.54 -16.61
CA LEU A 457 17.85 -2.45 -15.98
C LEU A 457 16.87 -1.69 -15.08
N ASP A 458 17.36 -0.81 -14.21
CA ASP A 458 16.54 0.02 -13.32
C ASP A 458 15.54 0.88 -14.13
N VAL A 459 16.03 1.58 -15.15
CA VAL A 459 15.18 2.37 -16.07
C VAL A 459 14.16 1.51 -16.81
N MET A 460 14.56 0.32 -17.27
CA MET A 460 13.66 -0.62 -17.96
C MET A 460 12.51 -1.05 -17.02
N LEU A 461 12.80 -1.35 -15.76
CA LEU A 461 11.79 -1.73 -14.79
C LEU A 461 10.80 -0.60 -14.50
N HIS A 462 11.27 0.63 -14.37
CA HIS A 462 10.39 1.79 -14.25
C HIS A 462 9.56 2.02 -15.52
N ALA A 463 10.15 1.87 -16.71
CA ALA A 463 9.41 1.96 -17.97
C ALA A 463 8.32 0.88 -18.06
N TYR A 464 8.63 -0.35 -17.65
CA TYR A 464 7.66 -1.43 -17.55
C TYR A 464 6.54 -1.09 -16.55
N MET A 465 6.88 -0.61 -15.36
CA MET A 465 5.89 -0.17 -14.36
C MET A 465 4.96 0.92 -14.92
N PHE A 466 5.49 1.88 -15.68
CA PHE A 466 4.70 2.94 -16.30
C PHE A 466 3.80 2.44 -17.44
N MET A 467 4.15 1.32 -18.07
CA MET A 467 3.33 0.70 -19.11
C MET A 467 2.12 -0.07 -18.57
N GLN A 468 2.10 -0.42 -17.31
CA GLN A 468 0.96 -1.12 -16.72
C GLN A 468 -0.26 -0.22 -16.62
N SER A 469 -1.47 -0.81 -16.67
CA SER A 469 -2.70 -0.08 -16.36
C SER A 469 -2.74 0.29 -14.89
N GLY A 470 -3.09 1.55 -14.58
CA GLY A 470 -3.15 2.05 -13.22
C GLY A 470 -2.18 3.21 -12.94
N ILE A 471 -1.87 3.44 -11.68
CA ILE A 471 -1.05 4.56 -11.21
C ILE A 471 0.34 4.05 -10.83
N PRO A 472 1.41 4.48 -11.51
CA PRO A 472 2.77 4.15 -11.11
C PRO A 472 3.16 4.90 -9.84
N VAL A 473 3.82 4.20 -8.92
CA VAL A 473 4.30 4.77 -7.66
C VAL A 473 5.75 4.34 -7.42
N ILE A 474 6.64 5.30 -7.25
CA ILE A 474 8.04 5.07 -6.86
C ILE A 474 8.19 5.17 -5.35
N TYR A 475 9.24 4.60 -4.79
CA TYR A 475 9.63 4.86 -3.41
C TYR A 475 10.72 5.94 -3.39
N SER A 476 10.65 6.88 -2.43
CA SER A 476 11.61 7.99 -2.33
C SER A 476 13.06 7.49 -2.29
N GLY A 477 13.89 8.05 -3.15
CA GLY A 477 15.27 7.62 -3.40
C GLY A 477 15.45 6.75 -4.65
N ASP A 478 14.39 6.09 -5.17
CA ASP A 478 14.49 5.33 -6.42
C ASP A 478 14.81 6.25 -7.60
N GLU A 479 14.29 7.48 -7.60
CA GLU A 479 14.51 8.49 -8.63
C GLU A 479 15.97 8.94 -8.77
N ILE A 480 16.80 8.65 -7.76
CA ILE A 480 18.25 8.93 -7.76
C ILE A 480 19.11 7.67 -7.62
N GLY A 481 18.51 6.49 -7.67
CA GLY A 481 19.22 5.22 -7.51
C GLY A 481 19.85 5.05 -6.12
N GLN A 482 19.12 5.41 -5.06
CA GLN A 482 19.57 5.21 -3.69
C GLN A 482 19.74 3.73 -3.39
N VAL A 483 20.93 3.36 -2.91
CA VAL A 483 21.28 1.96 -2.57
C VAL A 483 20.91 1.63 -1.12
N ASN A 484 21.06 0.35 -0.77
CA ASN A 484 20.79 -0.15 0.57
C ASN A 484 21.54 0.63 1.66
N ASP A 485 20.86 0.83 2.80
CA ASP A 485 21.42 1.44 4.00
C ASP A 485 21.66 0.37 5.06
N TYR A 486 22.91 -0.02 5.25
CA TYR A 486 23.31 -1.01 6.24
C TYR A 486 23.48 -0.42 7.65
N SER A 487 23.41 0.90 7.80
CA SER A 487 23.60 1.58 9.10
C SER A 487 22.50 1.25 10.11
N TYR A 488 21.34 0.78 9.66
CA TYR A 488 20.24 0.37 10.54
C TYR A 488 20.67 -0.69 11.57
N LYS A 489 21.68 -1.52 11.24
CA LYS A 489 22.23 -2.54 12.15
C LYS A 489 22.91 -1.96 13.39
N ASN A 490 23.26 -0.67 13.36
CA ASN A 490 23.87 0.04 14.49
C ASN A 490 22.83 0.68 15.43
N ASP A 491 21.55 0.64 15.06
CA ASP A 491 20.42 1.16 15.84
C ASP A 491 19.70 -0.04 16.49
N PRO A 492 19.75 -0.21 17.83
CA PRO A 492 19.14 -1.34 18.51
C PRO A 492 17.64 -1.51 18.24
N ASP A 493 16.92 -0.40 18.00
CA ASP A 493 15.47 -0.41 17.73
C ASP A 493 15.16 -0.87 16.30
N LYS A 494 16.14 -0.78 15.36
CA LYS A 494 15.98 -1.14 13.95
C LYS A 494 16.69 -2.43 13.55
N ALA A 495 17.78 -2.76 14.23
CA ALA A 495 18.63 -3.90 13.87
C ALA A 495 17.89 -5.24 13.73
N PRO A 496 16.82 -5.54 14.51
CA PRO A 496 16.05 -6.76 14.35
C PRO A 496 15.16 -6.80 13.09
N ASP A 497 14.89 -5.67 12.45
CA ASP A 497 13.99 -5.54 11.30
C ASP A 497 14.77 -5.21 10.02
N SER A 498 14.99 -6.23 9.18
CA SER A 498 15.73 -6.09 7.91
C SER A 498 15.09 -5.12 6.92
N ARG A 499 13.80 -4.77 7.05
CA ARG A 499 13.13 -3.80 6.18
C ARG A 499 13.78 -2.42 6.23
N TYR A 500 14.47 -2.09 7.33
CA TYR A 500 15.20 -0.82 7.45
C TYR A 500 16.37 -0.68 6.47
N ILE A 501 16.83 -1.76 5.83
CA ILE A 501 17.86 -1.68 4.78
C ILE A 501 17.43 -0.79 3.60
N HIS A 502 16.13 -0.76 3.30
CA HIS A 502 15.57 0.04 2.21
C HIS A 502 14.69 1.21 2.67
N ARG A 503 14.63 1.47 4.00
CA ARG A 503 13.95 2.62 4.61
C ARG A 503 14.94 3.71 5.03
N GLY A 504 16.17 3.68 4.50
CA GLY A 504 17.23 4.62 4.82
C GLY A 504 16.87 6.07 4.53
N ALA A 505 17.54 7.00 5.24
CA ALA A 505 17.33 8.43 5.04
C ALA A 505 17.67 8.86 3.61
N MET A 506 16.89 9.79 3.07
CA MET A 506 17.12 10.39 1.76
C MET A 506 18.49 11.09 1.72
N ASN A 507 19.32 10.72 0.77
CA ASN A 507 20.62 11.35 0.60
C ASN A 507 20.49 12.62 -0.26
N TRP A 508 20.31 13.76 0.39
CA TRP A 508 20.11 15.04 -0.28
C TRP A 508 21.32 15.54 -1.07
N ASP A 509 22.55 15.15 -0.69
CA ASP A 509 23.76 15.47 -1.45
C ASP A 509 23.75 14.74 -2.80
N ARG A 510 23.33 13.47 -2.80
CA ARG A 510 23.12 12.72 -4.05
C ARG A 510 21.94 13.28 -4.84
N ALA A 511 20.83 13.62 -4.20
CA ALA A 511 19.69 14.23 -4.86
C ALA A 511 20.05 15.53 -5.57
N ALA A 512 20.94 16.35 -4.99
CA ALA A 512 21.46 17.56 -5.64
C ALA A 512 22.24 17.27 -6.95
N MET A 513 22.72 16.04 -7.15
CA MET A 513 23.40 15.63 -8.39
C MET A 513 22.44 15.16 -9.50
N SER A 514 21.14 15.11 -9.26
CA SER A 514 20.13 14.65 -10.24
C SER A 514 20.14 15.42 -11.57
N GLY A 515 20.61 16.69 -11.57
CA GLY A 515 20.81 17.48 -12.78
C GLY A 515 22.09 17.17 -13.55
N ASN A 516 23.03 16.38 -13.00
CA ASN A 516 24.31 16.07 -13.62
C ASN A 516 24.26 14.74 -14.41
N ALA A 517 24.12 14.79 -15.73
CA ALA A 517 24.03 13.62 -16.59
C ALA A 517 25.28 12.69 -16.58
N ARG A 518 26.36 13.04 -15.88
CA ARG A 518 27.55 12.20 -15.74
C ARG A 518 27.50 11.29 -14.52
N THR A 519 26.64 11.58 -13.56
CA THR A 519 26.44 10.78 -12.34
C THR A 519 25.36 9.73 -12.53
N VAL A 520 25.28 8.75 -11.62
CA VAL A 520 24.22 7.73 -11.60
C VAL A 520 22.86 8.41 -11.39
N GLU A 521 22.78 9.33 -10.42
CA GLU A 521 21.60 10.08 -10.06
C GLU A 521 21.02 10.87 -11.25
N GLY A 522 21.90 11.59 -11.96
CA GLY A 522 21.47 12.39 -13.11
C GLY A 522 21.10 11.54 -14.33
N LYS A 523 21.75 10.38 -14.53
CA LYS A 523 21.36 9.45 -15.60
C LYS A 523 19.99 8.84 -15.35
N LEU A 524 19.72 8.38 -14.13
CA LEU A 524 18.43 7.81 -13.74
C LEU A 524 17.34 8.88 -13.81
N ASN A 525 17.49 9.96 -13.07
CA ASN A 525 16.50 11.03 -12.99
C ASN A 525 16.11 11.56 -14.37
N LYS A 526 17.08 11.81 -15.26
CA LYS A 526 16.81 12.26 -16.62
C LYS A 526 15.94 11.27 -17.40
N ARG A 527 16.23 9.97 -17.30
CA ARG A 527 15.50 8.92 -18.02
C ARG A 527 14.09 8.73 -17.45
N LEU A 528 13.94 8.78 -16.11
CA LEU A 528 12.63 8.71 -15.46
C LEU A 528 11.75 9.90 -15.85
N LEU A 529 12.29 11.12 -15.87
CA LEU A 529 11.58 12.30 -16.36
C LEU A 529 11.18 12.20 -17.84
N GLN A 530 11.97 11.53 -18.67
CA GLN A 530 11.57 11.25 -20.06
C GLN A 530 10.39 10.29 -20.15
N LEU A 531 10.40 9.22 -19.34
CA LEU A 531 9.30 8.26 -19.26
C LEU A 531 8.02 8.92 -18.73
N GLU A 532 8.15 9.72 -17.68
CA GLU A 532 7.02 10.51 -17.11
C GLU A 532 6.46 11.47 -18.17
N LYS A 533 7.31 12.17 -18.90
CA LYS A 533 6.87 13.05 -19.99
C LYS A 533 6.10 12.29 -21.07
N ILE A 534 6.60 11.14 -21.52
CA ILE A 534 5.91 10.30 -22.51
C ILE A 534 4.54 9.90 -21.95
N ARG A 535 4.50 9.37 -20.72
CA ARG A 535 3.25 8.95 -20.09
C ARG A 535 2.22 10.08 -20.04
N LYS A 536 2.64 11.27 -19.67
CA LYS A 536 1.80 12.45 -19.53
C LYS A 536 1.29 13.02 -20.87
N THR A 537 2.06 12.89 -21.95
CA THR A 537 1.70 13.43 -23.25
C THR A 537 0.85 12.46 -24.08
N GLU A 538 1.04 11.16 -23.92
CA GLU A 538 0.38 10.15 -24.74
C GLU A 538 -0.89 9.64 -24.04
N LYS A 539 -2.05 9.82 -24.66
CA LYS A 539 -3.35 9.43 -24.10
C LYS A 539 -3.48 7.92 -23.88
N ALA A 540 -2.77 7.11 -24.64
CA ALA A 540 -2.74 5.66 -24.44
C ALA A 540 -2.29 5.23 -23.04
N PHE A 541 -1.76 6.15 -22.20
CA PHE A 541 -1.43 5.90 -20.79
C PHE A 541 -2.57 6.22 -19.80
N MET A 542 -3.73 6.66 -20.26
CA MET A 542 -4.90 6.76 -19.39
C MET A 542 -5.17 5.42 -18.69
N THR A 543 -5.55 5.44 -17.40
CA THR A 543 -5.72 4.19 -16.64
C THR A 543 -6.83 3.29 -17.20
N ASN A 544 -7.82 3.87 -17.86
CA ASN A 544 -8.91 3.18 -18.53
C ASN A 544 -8.63 2.82 -19.99
N ALA A 545 -7.39 3.03 -20.49
CA ALA A 545 -6.97 2.59 -21.81
C ALA A 545 -7.03 1.06 -21.94
N ASP A 546 -7.27 0.56 -23.15
CA ASP A 546 -7.08 -0.86 -23.44
C ASP A 546 -5.63 -1.23 -23.28
N THR A 547 -5.39 -2.33 -22.57
CA THR A 547 -4.04 -2.84 -22.29
C THR A 547 -4.04 -4.35 -22.52
N TRP A 548 -3.03 -4.86 -23.20
CA TRP A 548 -2.90 -6.30 -23.48
C TRP A 548 -1.43 -6.67 -23.59
N THR A 549 -1.10 -7.95 -23.45
CA THR A 549 0.22 -8.46 -23.79
C THR A 549 0.26 -8.96 -25.22
N VAL A 550 1.41 -8.86 -25.86
CA VAL A 550 1.65 -9.33 -27.21
C VAL A 550 2.65 -10.50 -27.17
N ASP A 551 2.41 -11.54 -27.96
CA ASP A 551 3.33 -12.65 -28.04
C ASP A 551 4.55 -12.27 -28.89
N THR A 552 5.74 -12.43 -28.30
CA THR A 552 7.03 -12.12 -28.95
C THR A 552 7.76 -13.37 -29.41
N TRP A 553 7.23 -14.56 -29.13
CA TRP A 553 7.87 -15.87 -29.38
C TRP A 553 9.24 -16.04 -28.70
N ASP A 554 9.55 -15.18 -27.76
CA ASP A 554 10.75 -15.23 -26.91
C ASP A 554 10.38 -15.03 -25.45
N ASN A 555 10.60 -16.07 -24.65
CA ASN A 555 10.25 -16.08 -23.23
C ASN A 555 11.05 -15.07 -22.37
N SER A 556 12.01 -14.35 -22.93
CA SER A 556 12.73 -13.30 -22.20
C SER A 556 12.32 -11.88 -22.61
N ILE A 557 11.37 -11.74 -23.55
CA ILE A 557 10.88 -10.44 -24.01
C ILE A 557 9.39 -10.31 -23.70
N LEU A 558 9.04 -9.34 -22.88
CA LEU A 558 7.66 -8.94 -22.65
C LEU A 558 7.29 -7.80 -23.61
N CYS A 559 6.16 -7.91 -24.30
CA CYS A 559 5.57 -6.82 -25.05
C CYS A 559 4.19 -6.47 -24.49
N ILE A 560 3.97 -5.19 -24.23
CA ILE A 560 2.70 -4.64 -23.75
C ILE A 560 2.18 -3.66 -24.79
N GLY A 561 0.94 -3.85 -25.23
CA GLY A 561 0.22 -2.91 -26.07
C GLY A 561 -0.74 -2.07 -25.25
N ARG A 562 -0.93 -0.82 -25.62
CA ARG A 562 -1.95 0.08 -25.07
C ARG A 562 -2.65 0.84 -26.18
N TYR A 563 -3.96 1.08 -26.03
CA TYR A 563 -4.75 1.83 -26.98
C TYR A 563 -5.76 2.72 -26.28
N TYR A 564 -5.87 3.96 -26.73
CA TYR A 564 -6.90 4.90 -26.30
C TYR A 564 -7.18 5.96 -27.38
N GLU A 565 -8.44 6.14 -27.74
CA GLU A 565 -8.91 7.19 -28.68
C GLU A 565 -8.09 7.35 -29.98
N GLY A 566 -7.65 6.25 -30.58
CA GLY A 566 -6.87 6.25 -31.83
C GLY A 566 -5.35 6.23 -31.65
N GLU A 567 -4.84 6.40 -30.44
CA GLU A 567 -3.41 6.28 -30.14
C GLU A 567 -3.09 4.85 -29.71
N LYS A 568 -2.05 4.26 -30.31
CA LYS A 568 -1.55 2.93 -30.00
C LYS A 568 -0.04 2.98 -29.67
N ILE A 569 0.34 2.38 -28.56
CA ILE A 569 1.72 2.33 -28.08
C ILE A 569 2.09 0.88 -27.73
N TYR A 570 3.32 0.49 -28.07
CA TYR A 570 3.92 -0.77 -27.68
C TYR A 570 5.17 -0.53 -26.83
N GLY A 571 5.28 -1.22 -25.69
CA GLY A 571 6.49 -1.30 -24.88
C GLY A 571 7.11 -2.69 -25.00
N LEU A 572 8.39 -2.75 -25.38
CA LEU A 572 9.17 -3.99 -25.41
C LEU A 572 10.22 -3.98 -24.31
N PHE A 573 10.23 -5.04 -23.51
CA PHE A 573 11.09 -5.17 -22.34
C PHE A 573 11.90 -6.47 -22.45
N ASN A 574 13.21 -6.33 -22.65
CA ASN A 574 14.13 -7.44 -22.78
C ASN A 574 14.76 -7.77 -21.41
N PHE A 575 14.33 -8.85 -20.81
CA PHE A 575 14.83 -9.35 -19.51
C PHE A 575 16.10 -10.21 -19.63
N SER A 576 16.59 -10.49 -20.86
CA SER A 576 17.85 -11.21 -21.07
C SER A 576 19.07 -10.29 -20.97
N GLU A 577 20.25 -10.90 -20.89
CA GLU A 577 21.54 -10.19 -20.91
C GLU A 577 22.07 -9.90 -22.35
N TYR A 578 21.31 -10.28 -23.38
CA TYR A 578 21.73 -10.24 -24.77
C TYR A 578 20.82 -9.34 -25.62
N ASP A 579 21.38 -8.76 -26.66
CA ASP A 579 20.58 -8.09 -27.68
C ASP A 579 19.73 -9.12 -28.41
N LYS A 580 18.45 -8.82 -28.59
CA LYS A 580 17.48 -9.71 -29.21
C LYS A 580 16.61 -8.99 -30.22
N THR A 581 16.08 -9.75 -31.16
CA THR A 581 15.07 -9.29 -32.13
C THR A 581 13.72 -9.94 -31.75
N ALA A 582 12.71 -9.13 -31.56
CA ALA A 582 11.34 -9.59 -31.32
C ALA A 582 10.48 -9.38 -32.58
N TRP A 583 9.58 -10.32 -32.83
CA TRP A 583 8.54 -10.18 -33.84
C TRP A 583 7.22 -9.85 -33.12
N ILE A 584 6.56 -8.81 -33.61
CA ILE A 584 5.24 -8.41 -33.11
C ILE A 584 4.24 -8.66 -34.22
N ASN A 585 3.30 -9.58 -34.00
CA ASN A 585 2.15 -9.75 -34.87
C ASN A 585 1.04 -8.81 -34.41
N GLU A 586 0.80 -7.73 -35.15
CA GLU A 586 -0.46 -6.99 -34.98
C GLU A 586 -1.61 -7.90 -35.40
N ARG A 587 -2.50 -8.20 -34.47
CA ARG A 587 -3.81 -8.72 -34.86
C ARG A 587 -4.57 -7.54 -35.45
N ASP A 588 -4.94 -7.64 -36.71
CA ASP A 588 -5.85 -6.72 -37.38
C ASP A 588 -7.14 -6.65 -36.56
N GLY A 589 -7.51 -5.48 -36.09
CA GLY A 589 -8.84 -5.22 -35.55
C GLY A 589 -8.98 -4.72 -34.12
N ILE A 590 -8.05 -3.90 -33.63
CA ILE A 590 -8.34 -2.98 -32.51
C ILE A 590 -8.16 -1.56 -32.99
#